data_554b2989734ee3b709e6f56d62dde0eb
#
_entry.id   554b2989734ee3b709e6f56d62dde0eb
#
_cell.length_a   1.000
_cell.length_b   1.000
_cell.length_c   1.000
_cell.angle_alpha   90.00
_cell.angle_beta   90.00
_cell.angle_gamma   90.00
#
_symmetry.space_group_name_H-M   'P 1'
#
loop_
_entity.id
_entity.type
_entity.pdbx_description
1 polymer ?
#
loop_
_entity_poly.entity_id
_entity_poly.type
_entity_poly.pdbx_seq_one_letter_code
_entity_poly.pdbx_strand_id
1 'polypeptide(L)'
;QLGLTDSYRCQLPKGTDGTGKWKITVYAMGYADTVFEVNATDANIVKPEAGEADTTALKAAVEKAEALKEADYTADSWKAMQLELQEAKDLLAKEKPTQAEVDEATTHLNAAVEALVKADTKVTVTLNKKTATVYKGKTTTLKATVTGADAPKVTFTSSNPKVAAVNKTTGKVTAKAKGSAVITAKCGDVKVTCKVTVKNPTLTLNKTSASVKVGKTTKITAKAAPSGKVTYKSGNKKIATVSSNGTIKGIKKGTAKITVTCNGVTKTVKVTVK
;
A
#
# COMPACT_ATOMS: atom_id res chain seq x y z
N GLN A 1 -43.81 -21.09 19.56
CA GLN A 1 -42.84 -20.26 18.83
C GLN A 1 -43.64 -19.40 17.88
N LEU A 2 -43.87 -18.14 18.23
CA LEU A 2 -44.53 -17.18 17.35
C LEU A 2 -43.45 -16.56 16.48
N GLY A 3 -43.49 -16.87 15.18
CA GLY A 3 -42.66 -16.15 14.22
C GLY A 3 -43.09 -14.68 14.19
N LEU A 4 -42.15 -13.78 14.16
CA LEU A 4 -42.38 -12.34 13.98
C LEU A 4 -42.96 -12.08 12.60
N THR A 5 -44.28 -12.07 12.50
CA THR A 5 -45.02 -11.55 11.34
C THR A 5 -46.12 -10.62 11.85
N ASP A 6 -46.44 -9.61 11.08
CA ASP A 6 -47.23 -8.40 11.38
C ASP A 6 -48.60 -8.56 11.99
N SER A 7 -49.02 -9.74 12.41
CA SER A 7 -50.25 -9.94 13.16
C SER A 7 -50.24 -11.27 13.90
N TYR A 8 -50.35 -11.20 15.20
CA TYR A 8 -50.60 -12.36 16.03
C TYR A 8 -52.09 -12.70 15.96
N ARG A 9 -52.41 -13.85 15.31
CA ARG A 9 -53.77 -14.39 15.37
C ARG A 9 -53.80 -15.53 16.37
N CYS A 10 -54.50 -15.32 17.49
CA CYS A 10 -54.91 -16.41 18.35
C CYS A 10 -56.16 -17.07 17.77
N GLN A 11 -56.08 -18.33 17.42
CA GLN A 11 -57.24 -19.12 17.07
C GLN A 11 -57.82 -19.70 18.31
N LEU A 12 -59.04 -19.25 18.67
CA LEU A 12 -59.73 -19.77 19.81
C LEU A 12 -60.20 -21.22 19.59
N PRO A 13 -60.27 -22.07 20.61
CA PRO A 13 -60.79 -23.42 20.49
C PRO A 13 -62.17 -23.42 19.89
N LYS A 14 -62.48 -24.40 19.04
CA LYS A 14 -63.77 -24.55 18.36
C LYS A 14 -64.88 -24.73 19.45
N GLY A 15 -65.89 -23.85 19.44
CA GLY A 15 -67.04 -23.90 20.37
C GLY A 15 -66.98 -22.87 21.49
N THR A 16 -65.98 -21.96 21.49
CA THR A 16 -65.96 -20.80 22.42
C THR A 16 -66.51 -19.56 21.66
N ASP A 17 -67.32 -18.75 22.36
CA ASP A 17 -67.87 -17.51 21.82
C ASP A 17 -66.81 -16.35 21.86
N GLY A 18 -65.64 -16.62 22.40
CA GLY A 18 -64.57 -15.65 22.49
C GLY A 18 -64.68 -14.67 23.64
N THR A 19 -65.75 -14.74 24.43
CA THR A 19 -65.98 -13.88 25.60
C THR A 19 -65.21 -14.43 26.83
N GLY A 20 -64.84 -13.55 27.73
CA GLY A 20 -64.22 -13.92 28.99
C GLY A 20 -62.79 -13.41 29.20
N LYS A 21 -62.17 -13.91 30.24
CA LYS A 21 -60.78 -13.54 30.58
C LYS A 21 -59.81 -14.53 29.90
N TRP A 22 -58.94 -13.98 29.07
CA TRP A 22 -57.88 -14.74 28.36
C TRP A 22 -56.53 -14.37 28.95
N LYS A 23 -55.70 -15.38 29.19
CA LYS A 23 -54.29 -15.21 29.56
C LYS A 23 -53.44 -15.56 28.35
N ILE A 24 -52.77 -14.57 27.78
CA ILE A 24 -51.87 -14.73 26.65
C ILE A 24 -50.46 -14.65 27.16
N THR A 25 -49.71 -15.72 27.02
CA THR A 25 -48.27 -15.71 27.34
C THR A 25 -47.48 -15.64 26.07
N VAL A 26 -46.65 -14.61 25.91
CA VAL A 26 -45.75 -14.44 24.79
C VAL A 26 -44.36 -14.90 25.19
N TYR A 27 -43.82 -15.88 24.45
CA TYR A 27 -42.48 -16.37 24.64
C TYR A 27 -41.58 -15.77 23.54
N ALA A 28 -40.55 -15.01 23.92
CA ALA A 28 -39.55 -14.52 23.00
C ALA A 28 -38.17 -15.01 23.45
N MET A 29 -37.41 -15.58 22.56
CA MET A 29 -36.06 -16.06 22.89
C MET A 29 -35.17 -14.89 23.38
N GLY A 30 -34.66 -15.03 24.62
CA GLY A 30 -33.78 -14.03 25.23
C GLY A 30 -34.49 -12.94 26.04
N TYR A 31 -35.82 -13.00 26.17
CA TYR A 31 -36.61 -12.07 26.99
C TYR A 31 -37.43 -12.84 28.02
N ALA A 32 -37.78 -12.16 29.14
CA ALA A 32 -38.66 -12.73 30.11
C ALA A 32 -40.07 -12.90 29.54
N ASP A 33 -40.73 -14.01 29.88
CA ASP A 33 -42.08 -14.29 29.43
C ASP A 33 -43.03 -13.14 29.86
N THR A 34 -43.76 -12.58 28.88
CA THR A 34 -44.72 -11.53 29.15
C THR A 34 -46.12 -12.12 29.07
N VAL A 35 -46.86 -11.94 30.17
CA VAL A 35 -48.21 -12.44 30.31
C VAL A 35 -49.19 -11.28 30.22
N PHE A 36 -50.09 -11.36 29.27
CA PHE A 36 -51.21 -10.41 29.14
C PHE A 36 -52.53 -11.07 29.57
N GLU A 37 -53.30 -10.40 30.43
CA GLU A 37 -54.67 -10.77 30.69
C GLU A 37 -55.59 -9.88 29.84
N VAL A 38 -56.34 -10.50 28.95
CA VAL A 38 -57.29 -9.82 28.09
C VAL A 38 -58.70 -10.19 28.48
N ASN A 39 -59.53 -9.22 28.76
CA ASN A 39 -60.95 -9.40 29.01
C ASN A 39 -61.70 -9.14 27.69
N ALA A 40 -62.10 -10.21 26.99
CA ALA A 40 -62.85 -10.09 25.74
C ALA A 40 -64.36 -10.01 26.07
N THR A 41 -64.95 -8.87 25.91
CA THR A 41 -66.40 -8.67 25.91
C THR A 41 -66.89 -8.42 24.49
N ASP A 42 -68.09 -8.84 24.18
CA ASP A 42 -68.72 -9.06 22.87
C ASP A 42 -68.73 -7.91 21.86
N ALA A 43 -68.22 -6.77 22.16
CA ALA A 43 -68.31 -5.65 21.22
C ALA A 43 -66.99 -4.96 20.86
N ASN A 44 -65.91 -5.19 21.58
CA ASN A 44 -64.75 -4.33 21.43
C ASN A 44 -63.43 -5.07 21.62
N ILE A 45 -63.08 -5.98 20.72
CA ILE A 45 -61.69 -6.06 20.42
C ILE A 45 -61.44 -4.86 19.47
N VAL A 46 -61.33 -3.69 20.08
CA VAL A 46 -60.76 -2.53 19.42
C VAL A 46 -59.32 -2.95 19.16
N LYS A 47 -59.06 -3.36 17.91
CA LYS A 47 -57.70 -3.29 17.40
C LYS A 47 -57.26 -1.87 17.75
N PRO A 48 -56.25 -1.65 18.63
CA PRO A 48 -55.77 -0.31 18.81
C PRO A 48 -55.53 0.22 17.40
N GLU A 49 -56.16 1.35 17.03
CA GLU A 49 -55.76 2.10 15.87
C GLU A 49 -54.25 2.24 16.02
N ALA A 50 -53.52 1.84 15.01
CA ALA A 50 -52.08 1.96 15.02
C ALA A 50 -51.79 3.44 15.24
N GLY A 51 -51.45 3.79 16.49
CA GLY A 51 -50.96 5.12 16.82
C GLY A 51 -49.79 5.37 15.90
N GLU A 52 -49.57 6.62 15.53
CA GLU A 52 -48.39 6.99 14.77
C GLU A 52 -47.15 6.33 15.40
N ALA A 53 -46.34 5.61 14.59
CA ALA A 53 -45.19 4.93 15.13
C ALA A 53 -44.23 5.95 15.77
N ASP A 54 -43.73 5.63 16.96
CA ASP A 54 -42.70 6.46 17.61
C ASP A 54 -41.38 6.32 16.87
N THR A 55 -41.02 7.33 16.12
CA THR A 55 -39.80 7.38 15.30
C THR A 55 -38.62 8.04 16.02
N THR A 56 -38.76 8.40 17.30
CA THR A 56 -37.73 9.16 18.06
C THR A 56 -36.39 8.42 18.10
N ALA A 57 -36.41 7.13 18.40
CA ALA A 57 -35.19 6.31 18.46
C ALA A 57 -34.50 6.17 17.08
N LEU A 58 -35.32 5.99 16.01
CA LEU A 58 -34.80 5.89 14.65
C LEU A 58 -34.17 7.20 14.18
N LYS A 59 -34.81 8.35 14.46
CA LYS A 59 -34.24 9.67 14.17
C LYS A 59 -32.91 9.88 14.87
N ALA A 60 -32.79 9.53 16.13
CA ALA A 60 -31.56 9.63 16.91
C ALA A 60 -30.45 8.70 16.34
N ALA A 61 -30.80 7.50 15.87
CA ALA A 61 -29.86 6.59 15.23
C ALA A 61 -29.35 7.15 13.89
N VAL A 62 -30.24 7.75 13.08
CA VAL A 62 -29.89 8.43 11.82
C VAL A 62 -28.93 9.60 12.07
N GLU A 63 -29.24 10.48 13.02
CA GLU A 63 -28.37 11.61 13.38
C GLU A 63 -26.98 11.15 13.84
N LYS A 64 -26.93 10.09 14.66
CA LYS A 64 -25.66 9.48 15.10
C LYS A 64 -24.85 8.94 13.92
N ALA A 65 -25.49 8.26 12.97
CA ALA A 65 -24.84 7.71 11.80
C ALA A 65 -24.33 8.81 10.84
N GLU A 66 -25.13 9.88 10.64
CA GLU A 66 -24.76 11.03 9.80
C GLU A 66 -23.60 11.86 10.37
N ALA A 67 -23.43 11.88 11.69
CA ALA A 67 -22.30 12.57 12.32
C ALA A 67 -20.96 11.86 12.11
N LEU A 68 -20.95 10.62 11.63
CA LEU A 68 -19.72 9.87 11.35
C LEU A 68 -19.05 10.34 10.06
N LYS A 69 -17.73 10.12 9.97
CA LYS A 69 -16.94 10.50 8.80
C LYS A 69 -16.43 9.25 8.08
N GLU A 70 -16.69 9.14 6.79
CA GLU A 70 -16.24 8.04 5.95
C GLU A 70 -14.74 7.75 6.08
N ALA A 71 -13.92 8.80 6.13
CA ALA A 71 -12.46 8.68 6.23
C ALA A 71 -11.95 7.96 7.50
N ASP A 72 -12.79 7.82 8.52
CA ASP A 72 -12.43 7.17 9.79
C ASP A 72 -12.65 5.64 9.75
N TYR A 73 -13.27 5.10 8.69
CA TYR A 73 -13.69 3.71 8.61
C TYR A 73 -13.25 3.03 7.30
N THR A 74 -13.26 1.70 7.28
CA THR A 74 -12.97 0.94 6.06
C THR A 74 -14.12 1.09 5.06
N ALA A 75 -13.80 1.12 3.76
CA ALA A 75 -14.79 1.33 2.70
C ALA A 75 -15.93 0.30 2.74
N ASP A 76 -15.63 -0.98 3.06
CA ASP A 76 -16.63 -2.04 3.10
C ASP A 76 -17.61 -1.86 4.27
N SER A 77 -17.09 -1.57 5.50
CA SER A 77 -17.94 -1.36 6.66
C SER A 77 -18.75 -0.05 6.54
N TRP A 78 -18.16 0.99 5.96
CA TRP A 78 -18.84 2.24 5.68
C TRP A 78 -19.99 2.05 4.69
N LYS A 79 -19.75 1.33 3.58
CA LYS A 79 -20.78 1.03 2.59
C LYS A 79 -21.95 0.24 3.17
N ALA A 80 -21.67 -0.76 4.02
CA ALA A 80 -22.71 -1.54 4.70
C ALA A 80 -23.58 -0.63 5.59
N MET A 81 -22.97 0.22 6.40
CA MET A 81 -23.70 1.17 7.26
C MET A 81 -24.50 2.17 6.43
N GLN A 82 -23.99 2.64 5.28
CA GLN A 82 -24.72 3.57 4.41
C GLN A 82 -26.00 2.95 3.81
N LEU A 83 -26.03 1.65 3.57
CA LEU A 83 -27.25 0.94 3.11
C LEU A 83 -28.34 1.00 4.19
N GLU A 84 -28.00 0.62 5.41
CA GLU A 84 -28.95 0.65 6.54
C GLU A 84 -29.41 2.10 6.86
N LEU A 85 -28.51 3.06 6.72
CA LEU A 85 -28.84 4.48 6.89
C LEU A 85 -29.83 4.95 5.82
N GLN A 86 -29.68 4.52 4.57
CA GLN A 86 -30.61 4.88 3.51
C GLN A 86 -31.99 4.23 3.74
N GLU A 87 -32.03 2.95 4.12
CA GLU A 87 -33.28 2.25 4.44
C GLU A 87 -34.01 2.92 5.63
N ALA A 88 -33.26 3.33 6.67
CA ALA A 88 -33.81 4.06 7.80
C ALA A 88 -34.43 5.41 7.40
N LYS A 89 -33.77 6.15 6.49
CA LYS A 89 -34.31 7.42 5.95
C LYS A 89 -35.54 7.23 5.08
N ASP A 90 -35.53 6.20 4.24
CA ASP A 90 -36.66 5.87 3.39
C ASP A 90 -37.89 5.49 4.24
N LEU A 91 -37.68 4.76 5.34
CA LEU A 91 -38.74 4.43 6.29
C LEU A 91 -39.27 5.68 7.03
N LEU A 92 -38.40 6.61 7.41
CA LEU A 92 -38.82 7.89 8.03
C LEU A 92 -39.62 8.77 7.06
N ALA A 93 -39.44 8.60 5.75
CA ALA A 93 -40.17 9.28 4.71
C ALA A 93 -41.51 8.59 4.35
N LYS A 94 -41.73 7.36 4.82
CA LYS A 94 -42.97 6.59 4.58
C LYS A 94 -44.12 7.24 5.31
N GLU A 95 -45.25 7.40 4.65
CA GLU A 95 -46.43 8.11 5.20
C GLU A 95 -47.00 7.46 6.47
N LYS A 96 -46.99 6.13 6.57
CA LYS A 96 -47.48 5.37 7.74
C LYS A 96 -46.55 4.15 8.01
N PRO A 97 -45.39 4.35 8.61
CA PRO A 97 -44.58 3.22 9.06
C PRO A 97 -45.27 2.52 10.25
N THR A 98 -45.08 1.23 10.36
CA THR A 98 -45.49 0.49 11.57
C THR A 98 -44.41 0.59 12.64
N GLN A 99 -44.77 0.42 13.92
CA GLN A 99 -43.80 0.41 15.00
C GLN A 99 -42.77 -0.71 14.83
N ALA A 100 -43.16 -1.88 14.34
CA ALA A 100 -42.26 -3.00 14.08
C ALA A 100 -41.20 -2.66 13.03
N GLU A 101 -41.57 -2.00 11.92
CA GLU A 101 -40.61 -1.55 10.89
C GLU A 101 -39.64 -0.51 11.49
N VAL A 102 -40.10 0.40 12.32
CA VAL A 102 -39.25 1.43 12.97
C VAL A 102 -38.27 0.80 13.95
N ASP A 103 -38.72 -0.17 14.74
CA ASP A 103 -37.86 -0.87 15.71
C ASP A 103 -36.79 -1.73 15.00
N GLU A 104 -37.17 -2.41 13.93
CA GLU A 104 -36.27 -3.20 13.09
C GLU A 104 -35.19 -2.33 12.43
N ALA A 105 -35.61 -1.24 11.74
CA ALA A 105 -34.68 -0.31 11.11
C ALA A 105 -33.72 0.34 12.13
N THR A 106 -34.24 0.66 13.32
CA THR A 106 -33.44 1.19 14.43
C THR A 106 -32.36 0.19 14.87
N THR A 107 -32.75 -1.08 14.99
CA THR A 107 -31.86 -2.16 15.40
C THR A 107 -30.77 -2.40 14.34
N HIS A 108 -31.16 -2.48 13.05
CA HIS A 108 -30.25 -2.69 11.93
C HIS A 108 -29.25 -1.56 11.80
N LEU A 109 -29.70 -0.30 11.83
CA LEU A 109 -28.81 0.85 11.73
C LEU A 109 -27.82 0.92 12.92
N ASN A 110 -28.29 0.68 14.14
CA ASN A 110 -27.40 0.65 15.30
C ASN A 110 -26.37 -0.49 15.19
N ALA A 111 -26.78 -1.69 14.78
CA ALA A 111 -25.88 -2.82 14.57
C ALA A 111 -24.83 -2.51 13.47
N ALA A 112 -25.24 -1.86 12.38
CA ALA A 112 -24.33 -1.46 11.31
C ALA A 112 -23.33 -0.39 11.79
N VAL A 113 -23.76 0.56 12.62
CA VAL A 113 -22.86 1.55 13.25
C VAL A 113 -21.88 0.89 14.22
N GLU A 114 -22.30 -0.09 15.00
CA GLU A 114 -21.42 -0.85 15.89
C GLU A 114 -20.43 -1.76 15.13
N ALA A 115 -20.84 -2.27 13.98
CA ALA A 115 -20.01 -3.10 13.09
C ALA A 115 -18.98 -2.29 12.27
N LEU A 116 -18.96 -0.97 12.40
CA LEU A 116 -17.99 -0.13 11.70
C LEU A 116 -16.56 -0.44 12.13
N VAL A 117 -15.73 -0.81 11.14
CA VAL A 117 -14.32 -1.09 11.33
C VAL A 117 -13.51 0.18 11.05
N LYS A 118 -12.79 0.66 12.04
CA LYS A 118 -11.92 1.84 11.86
C LYS A 118 -10.88 1.58 10.78
N ALA A 119 -10.71 2.53 9.87
CA ALA A 119 -9.62 2.51 8.91
C ALA A 119 -8.28 2.55 9.67
N ASP A 120 -7.30 1.76 9.21
CA ASP A 120 -5.94 1.87 9.74
C ASP A 120 -5.33 3.19 9.26
N THR A 121 -5.52 4.24 10.03
CA THR A 121 -4.99 5.59 9.75
C THR A 121 -3.50 5.70 10.03
N LYS A 122 -2.90 4.65 10.63
CA LYS A 122 -1.46 4.64 10.90
C LYS A 122 -0.68 4.49 9.59
N VAL A 123 -0.28 5.63 9.03
CA VAL A 123 0.60 5.63 7.88
C VAL A 123 1.95 5.04 8.28
N THR A 124 2.39 4.00 7.59
CA THR A 124 3.76 3.51 7.69
C THR A 124 4.44 3.60 6.33
N VAL A 125 5.74 3.88 6.35
CA VAL A 125 6.57 3.96 5.14
C VAL A 125 7.78 3.07 5.33
N THR A 126 8.08 2.26 4.33
CA THR A 126 9.29 1.43 4.31
C THR A 126 10.04 1.63 3.01
N LEU A 127 11.36 1.47 3.05
CA LEU A 127 12.20 1.49 1.85
C LEU A 127 12.76 0.09 1.57
N ASN A 128 12.82 -0.26 0.29
CA ASN A 128 13.43 -1.51 -0.17
C ASN A 128 14.93 -1.63 0.16
N LYS A 129 15.58 -0.53 0.55
CA LYS A 129 17.00 -0.46 0.93
C LYS A 129 17.22 0.55 2.03
N LYS A 130 17.91 0.15 3.11
CA LYS A 130 18.40 1.06 4.17
C LYS A 130 19.75 1.68 3.79
N THR A 131 20.54 0.98 2.96
CA THR A 131 21.83 1.44 2.44
C THR A 131 21.97 1.08 0.97
N ALA A 132 22.69 1.87 0.20
CA ALA A 132 23.01 1.58 -1.19
C ALA A 132 24.44 2.06 -1.53
N THR A 133 25.17 1.26 -2.28
CA THR A 133 26.45 1.69 -2.87
C THR A 133 26.28 1.80 -4.39
N VAL A 134 26.59 2.96 -4.94
CA VAL A 134 26.42 3.26 -6.37
C VAL A 134 27.73 3.86 -6.89
N TYR A 135 28.11 3.51 -8.12
CA TYR A 135 29.27 4.12 -8.73
C TYR A 135 28.91 5.42 -9.45
N LYS A 136 29.83 6.40 -9.45
CA LYS A 136 29.66 7.67 -10.17
C LYS A 136 29.21 7.42 -11.62
N GLY A 137 28.18 8.16 -12.05
CA GLY A 137 27.54 8.02 -13.36
C GLY A 137 26.52 6.89 -13.48
N LYS A 138 26.30 6.10 -12.42
CA LYS A 138 25.26 5.05 -12.36
C LYS A 138 24.06 5.49 -11.54
N THR A 139 22.99 4.76 -11.65
CA THR A 139 21.73 5.03 -10.93
C THR A 139 21.29 3.83 -10.09
N THR A 140 20.49 4.08 -9.08
CA THR A 140 19.71 3.07 -8.36
C THR A 140 18.33 3.64 -8.07
N THR A 141 17.33 2.78 -7.88
CA THR A 141 15.98 3.23 -7.50
C THR A 141 15.66 2.77 -6.09
N LEU A 142 15.19 3.69 -5.27
CA LEU A 142 14.61 3.44 -3.97
C LEU A 142 13.10 3.33 -4.16
N LYS A 143 12.52 2.21 -3.75
CA LYS A 143 11.08 2.01 -3.76
C LYS A 143 10.57 2.16 -2.32
N ALA A 144 9.62 3.06 -2.14
CA ALA A 144 8.88 3.18 -0.90
C ALA A 144 7.60 2.36 -0.98
N THR A 145 7.30 1.61 0.06
CA THR A 145 6.00 0.96 0.27
C THR A 145 5.32 1.69 1.40
N VAL A 146 4.07 2.07 1.18
CA VAL A 146 3.23 2.79 2.14
C VAL A 146 2.05 1.92 2.48
N THR A 147 1.66 1.89 3.76
CA THR A 147 0.42 1.30 4.26
C THR A 147 -0.32 2.34 5.09
N GLY A 148 -1.62 2.20 5.21
CA GLY A 148 -2.54 3.15 5.83
C GLY A 148 -3.48 3.77 4.79
N ALA A 149 -4.75 3.96 5.16
CA ALA A 149 -5.75 4.59 4.32
C ALA A 149 -5.36 6.05 4.05
N ASP A 150 -5.66 6.56 2.85
CA ASP A 150 -5.45 7.96 2.44
C ASP A 150 -4.02 8.49 2.59
N ALA A 151 -3.02 7.60 2.53
CA ALA A 151 -1.64 8.00 2.66
C ALA A 151 -1.21 8.99 1.55
N PRO A 152 -0.61 10.14 1.89
CA PRO A 152 -0.13 11.10 0.91
C PRO A 152 0.93 10.49 -0.01
N LYS A 153 1.09 11.06 -1.21
CA LYS A 153 2.14 10.63 -2.14
C LYS A 153 3.53 10.76 -1.51
N VAL A 154 4.35 9.71 -1.65
CA VAL A 154 5.74 9.74 -1.18
C VAL A 154 6.55 10.75 -1.97
N THR A 155 7.37 11.52 -1.26
CA THR A 155 8.35 12.43 -1.85
C THR A 155 9.75 12.07 -1.39
N PHE A 156 10.72 12.20 -2.30
CA PHE A 156 12.12 11.90 -2.02
C PHE A 156 12.97 13.17 -2.02
N THR A 157 13.89 13.27 -1.05
CA THR A 157 14.86 14.36 -0.96
C THR A 157 16.26 13.80 -0.69
N SER A 158 17.29 14.55 -1.06
CA SER A 158 18.70 14.19 -0.82
C SER A 158 19.34 15.24 0.08
N SER A 159 20.10 14.79 1.10
CA SER A 159 20.89 15.68 1.95
C SER A 159 22.08 16.31 1.19
N ASN A 160 22.51 15.68 0.08
CA ASN A 160 23.59 16.21 -0.75
C ASN A 160 23.37 15.87 -2.23
N PRO A 161 22.58 16.68 -2.97
CA PRO A 161 22.29 16.46 -4.38
C PRO A 161 23.50 16.56 -5.31
N LYS A 162 24.62 17.16 -4.84
CA LYS A 162 25.90 17.19 -5.60
C LYS A 162 26.59 15.84 -5.59
N VAL A 163 26.38 15.03 -4.54
CA VAL A 163 26.91 13.65 -4.44
C VAL A 163 25.93 12.66 -5.04
N ALA A 164 24.68 12.66 -4.59
CA ALA A 164 23.62 11.78 -5.07
C ALA A 164 22.32 12.56 -5.20
N ALA A 165 21.89 12.84 -6.43
CA ALA A 165 20.61 13.46 -6.68
C ALA A 165 19.51 12.40 -6.71
N VAL A 166 18.30 12.73 -6.24
CA VAL A 166 17.13 11.86 -6.30
C VAL A 166 16.00 12.54 -7.04
N ASN A 167 15.29 11.78 -7.87
CA ASN A 167 14.03 12.25 -8.43
C ASN A 167 12.95 12.23 -7.35
N LYS A 168 12.31 13.38 -7.13
CA LYS A 168 11.35 13.62 -6.04
C LYS A 168 10.18 12.62 -6.00
N THR A 169 9.75 12.13 -7.16
CA THR A 169 8.56 11.27 -7.29
C THR A 169 8.92 9.80 -7.47
N THR A 170 9.94 9.50 -8.29
CA THR A 170 10.23 8.12 -8.69
C THR A 170 11.25 7.42 -7.77
N GLY A 171 11.91 8.16 -6.89
CA GLY A 171 12.97 7.62 -6.03
C GLY A 171 14.22 7.17 -6.79
N LYS A 172 14.36 7.55 -8.11
CA LYS A 172 15.54 7.26 -8.89
C LYS A 172 16.72 8.13 -8.43
N VAL A 173 17.74 7.49 -7.89
CA VAL A 173 18.98 8.13 -7.41
C VAL A 173 20.04 8.10 -8.49
N THR A 174 20.64 9.25 -8.76
CA THR A 174 21.76 9.41 -9.71
C THR A 174 23.03 9.77 -8.93
N ALA A 175 24.06 8.94 -9.06
CA ALA A 175 25.37 9.15 -8.43
C ALA A 175 26.22 10.15 -9.22
N LYS A 176 26.47 11.35 -8.68
CA LYS A 176 27.17 12.45 -9.36
C LYS A 176 28.65 12.57 -8.97
N ALA A 177 28.96 12.45 -7.68
CA ALA A 177 30.33 12.59 -7.18
C ALA A 177 30.60 11.59 -6.05
N LYS A 178 31.88 11.21 -5.83
CA LYS A 178 32.31 10.37 -4.70
C LYS A 178 31.91 11.04 -3.38
N GLY A 179 31.34 10.26 -2.47
CA GLY A 179 30.90 10.74 -1.15
C GLY A 179 29.70 9.94 -0.64
N SER A 180 29.01 10.51 0.35
CA SER A 180 27.79 9.93 0.91
C SER A 180 26.68 10.98 0.94
N ALA A 181 25.45 10.54 0.74
CA ALA A 181 24.23 11.32 0.92
C ALA A 181 23.17 10.46 1.58
N VAL A 182 22.30 11.10 2.37
CA VAL A 182 21.10 10.45 2.92
C VAL A 182 19.93 10.83 2.04
N ILE A 183 19.25 9.82 1.50
CA ILE A 183 18.00 10.01 0.79
C ILE A 183 16.86 9.76 1.77
N THR A 184 15.98 10.74 1.90
CA THR A 184 14.80 10.68 2.77
C THR A 184 13.57 10.50 1.89
N ALA A 185 12.75 9.49 2.19
CA ALA A 185 11.40 9.34 1.69
C ALA A 185 10.43 9.83 2.76
N LYS A 186 9.54 10.75 2.40
CA LYS A 186 8.53 11.34 3.28
C LYS A 186 7.14 11.06 2.73
N CYS A 187 6.23 10.61 3.62
CA CYS A 187 4.81 10.44 3.37
C CYS A 187 4.04 11.01 4.57
N GLY A 188 3.32 12.12 4.39
CA GLY A 188 2.80 12.87 5.53
C GLY A 188 3.92 13.28 6.48
N ASP A 189 3.80 12.92 7.74
CA ASP A 189 4.83 13.18 8.77
C ASP A 189 5.84 12.04 8.93
N VAL A 190 5.55 10.87 8.36
CA VAL A 190 6.43 9.69 8.42
C VAL A 190 7.60 9.86 7.48
N LYS A 191 8.82 9.59 7.98
CA LYS A 191 10.07 9.68 7.24
C LYS A 191 10.88 8.42 7.42
N VAL A 192 11.45 7.94 6.32
CA VAL A 192 12.43 6.84 6.31
C VAL A 192 13.61 7.23 5.45
N THR A 193 14.79 6.69 5.77
CA THR A 193 16.04 7.11 5.14
C THR A 193 16.81 5.94 4.55
N CYS A 194 17.59 6.24 3.50
CA CYS A 194 18.57 5.35 2.91
C CYS A 194 19.92 6.08 2.79
N LYS A 195 20.98 5.53 3.38
CA LYS A 195 22.34 6.04 3.19
C LYS A 195 22.89 5.57 1.85
N VAL A 196 23.14 6.50 0.95
CA VAL A 196 23.74 6.22 -0.38
C VAL A 196 25.21 6.60 -0.37
N THR A 197 26.07 5.63 -0.64
CA THR A 197 27.51 5.84 -0.79
C THR A 197 27.87 5.79 -2.27
N VAL A 198 28.46 6.85 -2.78
CA VAL A 198 28.93 6.93 -4.16
C VAL A 198 30.43 6.66 -4.20
N LYS A 199 30.85 5.68 -5.00
CA LYS A 199 32.24 5.32 -5.25
C LYS A 199 32.65 5.71 -6.66
N ASN A 200 33.93 6.09 -6.84
CA ASN A 200 34.46 6.22 -8.19
C ASN A 200 34.65 4.83 -8.83
N PRO A 201 34.41 4.69 -10.11
CA PRO A 201 34.81 3.49 -10.85
C PRO A 201 36.33 3.25 -10.73
N THR A 202 36.72 1.99 -10.70
CA THR A 202 38.14 1.60 -10.64
C THR A 202 38.46 0.64 -11.81
N LEU A 203 39.71 0.69 -12.24
CA LEU A 203 40.25 -0.21 -13.26
C LEU A 203 41.63 -0.63 -12.79
N THR A 204 41.88 -1.92 -12.62
CA THR A 204 43.17 -2.49 -12.28
C THR A 204 43.63 -3.40 -13.42
N LEU A 205 44.92 -3.39 -13.69
CA LEU A 205 45.55 -4.22 -14.72
C LEU A 205 46.52 -5.19 -14.02
N ASN A 206 46.62 -6.39 -14.56
CA ASN A 206 47.60 -7.38 -14.07
C ASN A 206 49.04 -6.99 -14.35
N LYS A 207 49.28 -6.09 -15.32
CA LYS A 207 50.62 -5.60 -15.70
C LYS A 207 50.53 -4.12 -16.06
N THR A 208 51.52 -3.34 -15.68
CA THR A 208 51.73 -1.93 -16.10
C THR A 208 52.76 -1.80 -17.21
N SER A 209 53.54 -2.85 -17.42
CA SER A 209 54.46 -2.99 -18.53
C SER A 209 54.51 -4.44 -19.02
N ALA A 210 54.88 -4.63 -20.29
CA ALA A 210 55.06 -5.96 -20.90
C ALA A 210 56.15 -5.94 -21.91
N SER A 211 56.89 -7.06 -22.03
CA SER A 211 57.86 -7.29 -23.11
C SER A 211 57.37 -8.46 -23.95
N VAL A 212 57.53 -8.35 -25.30
CA VAL A 212 57.12 -9.39 -26.23
C VAL A 212 58.07 -9.41 -27.43
N LYS A 213 58.46 -10.59 -27.95
CA LYS A 213 59.24 -10.71 -29.16
C LYS A 213 58.39 -10.45 -30.41
N VAL A 214 59.01 -10.00 -31.50
CA VAL A 214 58.30 -9.83 -32.78
C VAL A 214 57.59 -11.14 -33.14
N GLY A 215 56.38 -11.08 -33.62
CA GLY A 215 55.52 -12.22 -33.99
C GLY A 215 54.91 -12.96 -32.81
N LYS A 216 55.34 -12.78 -31.55
CA LYS A 216 54.81 -13.42 -30.35
C LYS A 216 53.73 -12.58 -29.71
N THR A 217 53.01 -13.19 -28.75
CA THR A 217 51.92 -12.53 -28.04
C THR A 217 52.14 -12.51 -26.53
N THR A 218 51.54 -11.53 -25.86
CA THR A 218 51.38 -11.46 -24.39
C THR A 218 49.98 -10.97 -24.06
N LYS A 219 49.49 -11.27 -22.87
CA LYS A 219 48.12 -10.92 -22.48
C LYS A 219 48.11 -9.92 -21.32
N ILE A 220 47.25 -8.92 -21.43
CA ILE A 220 46.85 -8.01 -20.36
C ILE A 220 45.42 -8.36 -19.94
N THR A 221 45.21 -8.49 -18.64
CA THR A 221 43.86 -8.63 -18.06
C THR A 221 43.51 -7.39 -17.26
N ALA A 222 42.26 -7.02 -17.32
CA ALA A 222 41.73 -5.86 -16.62
C ALA A 222 40.56 -6.26 -15.70
N LYS A 223 40.55 -5.75 -14.46
CA LYS A 223 39.45 -5.89 -13.52
C LYS A 223 38.88 -4.52 -13.26
N ALA A 224 37.58 -4.33 -13.56
CA ALA A 224 36.88 -3.07 -13.34
C ALA A 224 35.80 -3.20 -12.25
N ALA A 225 35.60 -2.15 -11.51
CA ALA A 225 34.45 -2.00 -10.62
C ALA A 225 33.78 -0.64 -10.86
N PRO A 226 32.48 -0.62 -11.22
CA PRO A 226 31.64 -1.79 -11.51
C PRO A 226 32.14 -2.55 -12.74
N SER A 227 31.71 -3.79 -12.89
CA SER A 227 31.98 -4.56 -14.11
C SER A 227 31.42 -3.83 -15.33
N GLY A 228 32.10 -3.95 -16.47
CA GLY A 228 31.71 -3.26 -17.68
C GLY A 228 32.57 -3.68 -18.87
N LYS A 229 32.24 -3.19 -20.06
CA LYS A 229 32.98 -3.47 -21.27
C LYS A 229 34.36 -2.81 -21.19
N VAL A 230 35.42 -3.64 -21.20
CA VAL A 230 36.81 -3.18 -21.29
C VAL A 230 37.17 -3.00 -22.75
N THR A 231 37.78 -1.88 -23.05
CA THR A 231 38.29 -1.58 -24.40
C THR A 231 39.80 -1.43 -24.35
N TYR A 232 40.47 -1.92 -25.38
CA TYR A 232 41.92 -1.87 -25.55
C TYR A 232 42.26 -1.13 -26.86
N LYS A 233 43.23 -0.22 -26.81
CA LYS A 233 43.67 0.54 -27.99
C LYS A 233 45.19 0.64 -27.99
N SER A 234 45.81 0.27 -29.11
CA SER A 234 47.22 0.52 -29.31
C SER A 234 47.45 1.95 -29.79
N GLY A 235 48.43 2.62 -29.19
CA GLY A 235 48.89 3.95 -29.60
C GLY A 235 49.78 3.87 -30.83
N ASN A 236 50.40 2.69 -31.14
CA ASN A 236 51.14 2.47 -32.35
C ASN A 236 50.99 1.02 -32.84
N LYS A 237 50.10 0.82 -33.80
CA LYS A 237 49.79 -0.50 -34.39
C LYS A 237 50.91 -1.05 -35.24
N LYS A 238 51.86 -0.22 -35.73
CA LYS A 238 53.04 -0.66 -36.46
C LYS A 238 54.07 -1.36 -35.55
N ILE A 239 54.05 -1.07 -34.26
CA ILE A 239 54.95 -1.69 -33.24
C ILE A 239 54.22 -2.84 -32.55
N ALA A 240 52.99 -2.61 -32.03
CA ALA A 240 52.22 -3.64 -31.37
C ALA A 240 50.73 -3.45 -31.63
N THR A 241 50.00 -4.54 -31.86
CA THR A 241 48.52 -4.55 -31.92
C THR A 241 47.95 -5.14 -30.64
N VAL A 242 46.68 -4.85 -30.37
CA VAL A 242 45.95 -5.45 -29.24
C VAL A 242 44.52 -5.84 -29.68
N SER A 243 44.11 -7.04 -29.30
CA SER A 243 42.76 -7.53 -29.56
C SER A 243 41.77 -7.07 -28.47
N SER A 244 40.48 -7.27 -28.71
CA SER A 244 39.40 -6.91 -27.77
C SER A 244 39.47 -7.67 -26.44
N ASN A 245 40.12 -8.81 -26.36
CA ASN A 245 40.33 -9.62 -25.16
C ASN A 245 41.65 -9.32 -24.43
N GLY A 246 42.42 -8.30 -24.87
CA GLY A 246 43.67 -7.87 -24.25
C GLY A 246 44.90 -8.65 -24.67
N THR A 247 44.83 -9.46 -25.73
CA THR A 247 46.02 -10.12 -26.31
C THR A 247 46.79 -9.14 -27.18
N ILE A 248 48.06 -8.90 -26.84
CA ILE A 248 48.99 -8.02 -27.53
C ILE A 248 49.91 -8.85 -28.43
N LYS A 249 50.08 -8.46 -29.69
CA LYS A 249 51.01 -9.06 -30.62
C LYS A 249 52.09 -8.06 -30.97
N GLY A 250 53.36 -8.46 -30.84
CA GLY A 250 54.54 -7.68 -31.30
C GLY A 250 54.62 -7.72 -32.80
N ILE A 251 54.73 -6.55 -33.44
CA ILE A 251 54.80 -6.42 -34.91
C ILE A 251 56.18 -6.03 -35.33
N LYS A 252 56.81 -5.03 -34.72
CA LYS A 252 58.16 -4.51 -35.04
C LYS A 252 58.86 -4.07 -33.76
N LYS A 253 60.17 -4.20 -33.69
CA LYS A 253 60.98 -3.72 -32.57
C LYS A 253 60.68 -2.26 -32.26
N GLY A 254 60.50 -1.93 -30.91
CA GLY A 254 60.19 -0.61 -30.48
C GLY A 254 59.27 -0.63 -29.25
N THR A 255 58.73 0.52 -28.91
CA THR A 255 57.83 0.68 -27.74
C THR A 255 56.46 1.21 -28.19
N ALA A 256 55.40 0.59 -27.73
CA ALA A 256 54.02 1.04 -27.92
C ALA A 256 53.29 1.18 -26.57
N LYS A 257 52.37 2.13 -26.51
CA LYS A 257 51.49 2.35 -25.35
C LYS A 257 50.12 1.72 -25.63
N ILE A 258 49.70 0.77 -24.82
CA ILE A 258 48.36 0.21 -24.88
C ILE A 258 47.48 0.93 -23.87
N THR A 259 46.40 1.52 -24.32
CA THR A 259 45.41 2.18 -23.51
C THR A 259 44.26 1.21 -23.23
N VAL A 260 43.90 1.07 -21.95
CA VAL A 260 42.80 0.22 -21.48
C VAL A 260 41.77 1.09 -20.80
N THR A 261 40.53 1.03 -21.24
CA THR A 261 39.44 1.90 -20.70
C THR A 261 38.23 1.06 -20.30
N CYS A 262 37.65 1.37 -19.12
CA CYS A 262 36.38 0.84 -18.67
C CYS A 262 35.70 1.84 -17.73
N ASN A 263 34.37 2.03 -17.88
CA ASN A 263 33.57 2.95 -17.06
C ASN A 263 34.17 4.36 -16.92
N GLY A 264 34.78 4.89 -17.96
CA GLY A 264 35.44 6.20 -17.96
C GLY A 264 36.81 6.25 -17.26
N VAL A 265 37.29 5.14 -16.73
CA VAL A 265 38.63 5.03 -16.15
C VAL A 265 39.59 4.49 -17.20
N THR A 266 40.73 5.18 -17.39
CA THR A 266 41.75 4.80 -18.33
C THR A 266 43.04 4.46 -17.61
N LYS A 267 43.70 3.35 -18.02
CA LYS A 267 45.01 2.91 -17.62
C LYS A 267 45.86 2.61 -18.84
N THR A 268 47.15 2.64 -18.70
CA THR A 268 48.05 2.40 -19.79
C THR A 268 49.10 1.35 -19.43
N VAL A 269 49.52 0.58 -20.44
CA VAL A 269 50.58 -0.41 -20.35
C VAL A 269 51.65 -0.05 -21.38
N LYS A 270 52.92 0.05 -20.94
CA LYS A 270 54.06 0.21 -21.81
C LYS A 270 54.44 -1.17 -22.34
N VAL A 271 54.44 -1.34 -23.68
CA VAL A 271 54.79 -2.59 -24.34
C VAL A 271 56.09 -2.39 -25.08
N THR A 272 57.13 -3.18 -24.75
CA THR A 272 58.39 -3.20 -25.47
C THR A 272 58.46 -4.45 -26.33
N VAL A 273 58.58 -4.25 -27.64
CA VAL A 273 58.77 -5.33 -28.60
C VAL A 273 60.28 -5.46 -28.91
N LYS A 274 60.79 -6.66 -28.65
CA LYS A 274 62.23 -7.03 -28.85
C LYS A 274 62.45 -7.83 -30.10
#